data_d876b7fc6826bcf246696f11439560b3
#
_entry.id   d876b7fc6826bcf246696f11439560b3
#
_cell.length_a   1.000
_cell.length_b   1.000
_cell.length_c   1.000
_cell.angle_alpha   90.00
_cell.angle_beta   90.00
_cell.angle_gamma   90.00
#
_symmetry.space_group_name_H-M   'P 1'
#
loop_
_entity.id
_entity.type
_entity.pdbx_description
1 polymer ?
#
loop_
_entity_poly.entity_id
_entity_poly.type
_entity_poly.pdbx_seq_one_letter_code
_entity_poly.pdbx_strand_id
1 'polypeptide(L)'
;PTLELADALKGLDAVIFNASAPDENIREEDCRANLKHTAPSRAMLSDALAQYLAWKRWGNWVLVVGPAPQDKAFAEALRRSAQRFGMKIVEERTFNYDPGSRRSDGGFEQIQQQIPTFTQKLPEHDVLVVADEGELFGEYFPYRTWDAKPVVGTAGLYPTSWHPAIELWGGTQFQNRFKRLANRNMRALDYNAWMAVRSIGEAATRKQSVERKPLIDYMLSPEFELAAFKGRKLTYRAWNGQLRQPIVLATGKMHVTVSPQPGFLHQFTELDTMGIDRPETKCRAYQK
;
A
#
# COMPACT_ATOMS: atom_id res chain seq x y z
N PRO A 1 -16.26 1.72 -9.35
CA PRO A 1 -16.14 3.10 -9.91
C PRO A 1 -14.92 3.26 -10.82
N THR A 2 -13.69 2.82 -10.43
CA THR A 2 -12.46 2.99 -11.24
C THR A 2 -12.57 2.30 -12.60
N LEU A 3 -13.04 1.06 -12.66
CA LEU A 3 -13.23 0.32 -13.91
C LEU A 3 -14.35 0.91 -14.77
N GLU A 4 -15.46 1.30 -14.16
CA GLU A 4 -16.59 1.95 -14.85
C GLU A 4 -16.12 3.22 -15.56
N LEU A 5 -15.32 4.04 -14.87
CA LEU A 5 -14.72 5.24 -15.46
C LEU A 5 -13.77 4.87 -16.61
N ALA A 6 -12.91 3.85 -16.42
CA ALA A 6 -11.98 3.40 -17.45
C ALA A 6 -12.70 2.88 -18.70
N ASP A 7 -13.79 2.14 -18.50
CA ASP A 7 -14.60 1.61 -19.59
C ASP A 7 -15.41 2.70 -20.30
N ALA A 8 -15.99 3.66 -19.56
CA ALA A 8 -16.70 4.81 -20.13
C ALA A 8 -15.80 5.71 -21.00
N LEU A 9 -14.51 5.81 -20.68
CA LEU A 9 -13.54 6.64 -21.41
C LEU A 9 -12.72 5.84 -22.44
N LYS A 10 -12.99 4.56 -22.65
CA LYS A 10 -12.20 3.69 -23.54
C LYS A 10 -12.12 4.19 -24.99
N GLY A 11 -13.19 4.81 -25.49
CA GLY A 11 -13.24 5.37 -26.84
C GLY A 11 -12.69 6.78 -27.00
N LEU A 12 -12.30 7.40 -25.88
CA LEU A 12 -11.76 8.76 -25.88
C LEU A 12 -10.24 8.76 -25.81
N ASP A 13 -9.62 9.84 -26.28
CA ASP A 13 -8.18 10.05 -26.14
C ASP A 13 -7.81 10.47 -24.71
N ALA A 14 -8.13 9.60 -23.72
CA ALA A 14 -7.97 9.85 -22.30
C ALA A 14 -7.11 8.78 -21.62
N VAL A 15 -6.42 9.18 -20.55
CA VAL A 15 -5.75 8.30 -19.61
C VAL A 15 -6.22 8.60 -18.19
N ILE A 16 -6.39 7.56 -17.41
CA ILE A 16 -6.86 7.64 -16.04
C ILE A 16 -5.72 7.23 -15.10
N PHE A 17 -5.54 7.98 -14.03
CA PHE A 17 -4.61 7.62 -12.96
C PHE A 17 -5.39 7.22 -11.71
N ASN A 18 -5.23 5.97 -11.30
CA ASN A 18 -5.72 5.48 -10.03
C ASN A 18 -4.77 5.89 -8.90
N ALA A 19 -5.20 6.83 -8.08
CA ALA A 19 -4.44 7.36 -6.94
C ALA A 19 -4.89 6.78 -5.58
N SER A 20 -5.94 5.94 -5.54
CA SER A 20 -6.51 5.48 -4.27
C SER A 20 -6.80 3.98 -4.17
N ALA A 21 -7.39 3.35 -5.20
CA ALA A 21 -7.84 1.96 -5.13
C ALA A 21 -6.65 0.99 -5.08
N PRO A 22 -6.50 0.19 -4.00
CA PRO A 22 -5.38 -0.75 -3.84
C PRO A 22 -5.66 -2.14 -4.41
N ASP A 23 -6.82 -2.34 -5.06
CA ASP A 23 -7.32 -3.65 -5.49
C ASP A 23 -6.43 -4.29 -6.56
N GLU A 24 -6.14 -5.59 -6.40
CA GLU A 24 -5.27 -6.31 -7.33
C GLU A 24 -5.95 -6.55 -8.69
N ASN A 25 -7.25 -6.88 -8.70
CA ASN A 25 -7.95 -7.23 -9.93
C ASN A 25 -7.86 -6.14 -11.01
N ILE A 26 -7.92 -4.85 -10.63
CA ILE A 26 -7.81 -3.73 -11.59
C ILE A 26 -6.41 -3.56 -12.19
N ARG A 27 -5.41 -4.29 -11.67
CA ARG A 27 -4.03 -4.36 -12.16
C ARG A 27 -3.74 -5.66 -12.88
N GLU A 28 -4.57 -6.66 -12.66
CA GLU A 28 -4.42 -8.03 -13.14
C GLU A 28 -5.52 -8.39 -14.13
N GLU A 29 -6.43 -9.28 -13.79
CA GLU A 29 -7.46 -9.81 -14.72
C GLU A 29 -8.39 -8.74 -15.31
N ASP A 30 -8.68 -7.68 -14.54
CA ASP A 30 -9.55 -6.56 -14.96
C ASP A 30 -8.75 -5.32 -15.40
N CYS A 31 -7.48 -5.46 -15.73
CA CYS A 31 -6.66 -4.31 -16.13
C CYS A 31 -7.18 -3.63 -17.41
N ARG A 32 -6.94 -2.33 -17.53
CA ARG A 32 -7.31 -1.51 -18.71
C ARG A 32 -6.09 -0.73 -19.20
N ALA A 33 -5.84 -0.73 -20.50
CA ALA A 33 -4.70 -0.04 -21.10
C ALA A 33 -4.69 1.48 -20.87
N ASN A 34 -5.86 2.10 -20.71
CA ASN A 34 -6.01 3.52 -20.39
C ASN A 34 -5.92 3.85 -18.90
N LEU A 35 -5.71 2.85 -18.02
CA LEU A 35 -5.62 3.02 -16.56
C LEU A 35 -4.18 2.83 -16.09
N LYS A 36 -3.62 3.82 -15.41
CA LYS A 36 -2.32 3.80 -14.73
C LYS A 36 -2.53 3.88 -13.23
N HIS A 37 -1.60 3.32 -12.45
CA HIS A 37 -1.75 3.24 -11.01
C HIS A 37 -0.59 3.93 -10.30
N THR A 38 -0.85 5.00 -9.57
CA THR A 38 0.10 5.65 -8.67
C THR A 38 -0.10 5.23 -7.22
N ALA A 39 -1.31 4.80 -6.85
CA ALA A 39 -1.53 4.11 -5.59
C ALA A 39 -0.83 2.73 -5.61
N PRO A 40 -0.13 2.33 -4.53
CA PRO A 40 0.34 0.96 -4.40
C PRO A 40 -0.81 -0.01 -4.27
N SER A 41 -0.61 -1.25 -4.71
CA SER A 41 -1.56 -2.34 -4.48
C SER A 41 -1.43 -2.91 -3.07
N ARG A 42 -2.43 -3.69 -2.62
CA ARG A 42 -2.35 -4.43 -1.35
C ARG A 42 -1.15 -5.37 -1.33
N ALA A 43 -0.87 -6.04 -2.44
CA ALA A 43 0.31 -6.89 -2.56
C ALA A 43 1.62 -6.11 -2.40
N MET A 44 1.73 -4.89 -2.93
CA MET A 44 2.92 -4.05 -2.72
C MET A 44 3.06 -3.65 -1.25
N LEU A 45 1.96 -3.27 -0.60
CA LEU A 45 1.95 -2.87 0.81
C LEU A 45 2.30 -4.05 1.73
N SER A 46 1.67 -5.20 1.52
CA SER A 46 1.90 -6.39 2.34
C SER A 46 3.30 -6.98 2.11
N ASP A 47 3.81 -7.01 0.87
CA ASP A 47 5.17 -7.45 0.58
C ASP A 47 6.24 -6.55 1.25
N ALA A 48 6.01 -5.23 1.23
CA ALA A 48 6.90 -4.28 1.89
C ALA A 48 6.99 -4.51 3.40
N LEU A 49 5.87 -4.79 4.03
CA LEU A 49 5.81 -5.13 5.45
C LEU A 49 6.47 -6.48 5.71
N ALA A 50 6.14 -7.52 4.93
CA ALA A 50 6.69 -8.86 5.07
C ALA A 50 8.21 -8.90 4.94
N GLN A 51 8.80 -8.14 4.02
CA GLN A 51 10.26 -8.00 3.91
C GLN A 51 10.89 -7.48 5.20
N TYR A 52 10.28 -6.49 5.83
CA TYR A 52 10.77 -5.95 7.11
C TYR A 52 10.64 -6.97 8.23
N LEU A 53 9.52 -7.70 8.30
CA LEU A 53 9.32 -8.75 9.31
C LEU A 53 10.32 -9.90 9.11
N ALA A 54 10.60 -10.28 7.87
CA ALA A 54 11.63 -11.27 7.54
C ALA A 54 13.03 -10.79 7.96
N TRP A 55 13.38 -9.54 7.68
CA TRP A 55 14.63 -8.94 8.12
C TRP A 55 14.77 -8.92 9.65
N LYS A 56 13.68 -8.67 10.37
CA LYS A 56 13.61 -8.76 11.83
C LYS A 56 13.60 -10.19 12.37
N ARG A 57 13.44 -11.21 11.50
CA ARG A 57 13.21 -12.61 11.87
C ARG A 57 11.95 -12.83 12.69
N TRP A 58 10.92 -12.01 12.46
CA TRP A 58 9.59 -12.17 13.04
C TRP A 58 8.75 -13.04 12.09
N GLY A 59 9.01 -14.35 12.11
CA GLY A 59 8.49 -15.30 11.14
C GLY A 59 7.16 -15.94 11.51
N ASN A 60 6.76 -15.92 12.79
CA ASN A 60 5.51 -16.51 13.27
C ASN A 60 4.46 -15.42 13.50
N TRP A 61 3.42 -15.41 12.67
CA TRP A 61 2.40 -14.39 12.70
C TRP A 61 1.08 -14.92 13.27
N VAL A 62 0.41 -14.14 14.11
CA VAL A 62 -1.03 -14.26 14.35
C VAL A 62 -1.71 -13.22 13.47
N LEU A 63 -2.61 -13.67 12.60
CA LEU A 63 -3.35 -12.79 11.70
C LEU A 63 -4.75 -12.51 12.28
N VAL A 64 -5.05 -11.23 12.49
CA VAL A 64 -6.37 -10.75 12.91
C VAL A 64 -7.04 -10.07 11.73
N VAL A 65 -8.22 -10.54 11.36
CA VAL A 65 -8.94 -10.08 10.17
C VAL A 65 -10.25 -9.44 10.59
N GLY A 66 -10.53 -8.23 10.10
CA GLY A 66 -11.84 -7.60 10.26
C GLY A 66 -12.93 -8.25 9.40
N PRO A 67 -14.21 -8.00 9.68
CA PRO A 67 -15.31 -8.64 8.98
C PRO A 67 -15.57 -8.05 7.58
N ALA A 68 -15.08 -6.85 7.30
CA ALA A 68 -15.38 -6.13 6.07
C ALA A 68 -14.68 -6.75 4.83
N PRO A 69 -15.25 -6.60 3.63
CA PRO A 69 -14.65 -7.15 2.41
C PRO A 69 -13.23 -6.63 2.14
N GLN A 70 -12.94 -5.35 2.41
CA GLN A 70 -11.61 -4.78 2.25
C GLN A 70 -10.59 -5.37 3.23
N ASP A 71 -11.01 -5.70 4.47
CA ASP A 71 -10.14 -6.32 5.47
C ASP A 71 -9.74 -7.73 5.01
N LYS A 72 -10.70 -8.48 4.47
CA LYS A 72 -10.47 -9.81 3.90
C LYS A 72 -9.55 -9.74 2.68
N ALA A 73 -9.69 -8.73 1.84
CA ALA A 73 -8.82 -8.53 0.69
C ALA A 73 -7.37 -8.19 1.11
N PHE A 74 -7.19 -7.38 2.15
CA PHE A 74 -5.85 -7.12 2.69
C PHE A 74 -5.26 -8.36 3.39
N ALA A 75 -6.07 -9.12 4.12
CA ALA A 75 -5.65 -10.39 4.71
C ALA A 75 -5.19 -11.40 3.64
N GLU A 76 -5.85 -11.45 2.48
CA GLU A 76 -5.41 -12.28 1.35
C GLU A 76 -4.01 -11.88 0.84
N ALA A 77 -3.77 -10.58 0.69
CA ALA A 77 -2.45 -10.06 0.33
C ALA A 77 -1.40 -10.41 1.39
N LEU A 78 -1.74 -10.34 2.68
CA LEU A 78 -0.85 -10.73 3.78
C LEU A 78 -0.54 -12.23 3.76
N ARG A 79 -1.50 -13.11 3.49
CA ARG A 79 -1.28 -14.57 3.35
C ARG A 79 -0.34 -14.87 2.17
N ARG A 80 -0.57 -14.22 1.03
CA ARG A 80 0.33 -14.31 -0.13
C ARG A 80 1.75 -13.89 0.25
N SER A 81 1.91 -12.74 0.91
CA SER A 81 3.22 -12.24 1.33
C SER A 81 3.89 -13.15 2.36
N ALA A 82 3.13 -13.69 3.31
CA ALA A 82 3.65 -14.68 4.28
C ALA A 82 4.24 -15.88 3.54
N GLN A 83 3.51 -16.46 2.59
CA GLN A 83 3.99 -17.57 1.77
C GLN A 83 5.23 -17.19 0.95
N ARG A 84 5.20 -16.03 0.29
CA ARG A 84 6.29 -15.54 -0.59
C ARG A 84 7.61 -15.37 0.17
N PHE A 85 7.56 -14.86 1.40
CA PHE A 85 8.74 -14.54 2.20
C PHE A 85 9.04 -15.59 3.30
N GLY A 86 8.38 -16.75 3.24
CA GLY A 86 8.64 -17.87 4.15
C GLY A 86 8.19 -17.65 5.59
N MET A 87 7.17 -16.82 5.81
CA MET A 87 6.57 -16.59 7.11
C MET A 87 5.47 -17.61 7.38
N LYS A 88 5.21 -17.89 8.65
CA LYS A 88 4.19 -18.83 9.10
C LYS A 88 3.06 -18.08 9.81
N ILE A 89 1.85 -18.17 9.27
CA ILE A 89 0.65 -17.78 10.02
C ILE A 89 0.31 -18.94 10.96
N VAL A 90 0.60 -18.75 12.24
CA VAL A 90 0.40 -19.78 13.26
C VAL A 90 -1.04 -19.87 13.73
N GLU A 91 -1.76 -18.78 13.66
CA GLU A 91 -3.21 -18.71 13.90
C GLU A 91 -3.82 -17.54 13.13
N GLU A 92 -5.07 -17.69 12.72
CA GLU A 92 -5.87 -16.64 12.15
C GLU A 92 -7.20 -16.54 12.89
N ARG A 93 -7.58 -15.31 13.28
CA ARG A 93 -8.84 -15.01 13.96
C ARG A 93 -9.59 -13.88 13.26
N THR A 94 -10.89 -14.02 13.10
CA THR A 94 -11.76 -12.90 12.69
C THR A 94 -12.23 -12.13 13.93
N PHE A 95 -11.95 -10.84 13.94
CA PHE A 95 -12.41 -9.95 15.01
C PHE A 95 -13.79 -9.40 14.67
N ASN A 96 -14.81 -10.11 15.11
CA ASN A 96 -16.21 -9.66 15.02
C ASN A 96 -16.51 -8.80 16.23
N TYR A 97 -16.21 -7.52 16.13
CA TYR A 97 -16.49 -6.56 17.21
C TYR A 97 -17.97 -6.19 17.24
N ASP A 98 -18.50 -6.00 18.46
CA ASP A 98 -19.80 -5.38 18.67
C ASP A 98 -19.58 -3.85 18.80
N PRO A 99 -20.06 -3.03 17.85
CA PRO A 99 -19.88 -1.59 17.93
C PRO A 99 -20.70 -0.96 19.08
N GLY A 100 -21.57 -1.74 19.76
CA GLY A 100 -22.49 -1.23 20.77
C GLY A 100 -23.48 -0.23 20.21
N SER A 101 -24.28 0.37 21.11
CA SER A 101 -25.13 1.49 20.74
C SER A 101 -24.29 2.76 20.62
N ARG A 102 -24.19 3.34 19.40
CA ARG A 102 -23.53 4.64 19.17
C ARG A 102 -24.11 5.80 20.01
N ARG A 103 -25.19 5.57 20.72
CA ARG A 103 -25.84 6.56 21.60
C ARG A 103 -25.37 6.53 23.06
N SER A 104 -24.62 5.50 23.45
CA SER A 104 -23.97 5.45 24.76
C SER A 104 -22.47 5.60 24.56
N ASP A 105 -21.80 6.37 25.40
CA ASP A 105 -20.33 6.53 25.43
C ASP A 105 -19.58 5.19 25.59
N GLY A 106 -20.30 4.10 25.86
CA GLY A 106 -19.77 2.76 26.05
C GLY A 106 -19.35 2.01 24.75
N GLY A 107 -19.71 2.45 23.55
CA GLY A 107 -19.40 1.70 22.33
C GLY A 107 -17.90 1.57 22.05
N PHE A 108 -17.13 2.62 22.26
CA PHE A 108 -15.67 2.59 22.14
C PHE A 108 -15.01 1.79 23.26
N GLU A 109 -15.51 1.89 24.48
CA GLU A 109 -15.05 1.07 25.60
C GLU A 109 -15.24 -0.43 25.33
N GLN A 110 -16.36 -0.82 24.72
CA GLN A 110 -16.63 -2.23 24.42
C GLN A 110 -15.63 -2.84 23.45
N ILE A 111 -15.23 -2.14 22.39
CA ILE A 111 -14.20 -2.63 21.46
C ILE A 111 -12.87 -2.83 22.20
N GLN A 112 -12.44 -1.85 22.97
CA GLN A 112 -11.21 -1.92 23.75
C GLN A 112 -11.21 -3.05 24.78
N GLN A 113 -12.37 -3.33 25.40
CA GLN A 113 -12.52 -4.39 26.39
C GLN A 113 -12.54 -5.79 25.77
N GLN A 114 -12.98 -5.94 24.54
CA GLN A 114 -13.00 -7.22 23.83
C GLN A 114 -11.60 -7.69 23.45
N ILE A 115 -10.67 -6.79 23.12
CA ILE A 115 -9.34 -7.13 22.62
C ILE A 115 -8.51 -7.98 23.57
N PRO A 116 -8.42 -7.69 24.89
CA PRO A 116 -7.67 -8.54 25.81
C PRO A 116 -8.20 -9.98 25.84
N THR A 117 -9.50 -10.15 25.91
CA THR A 117 -10.14 -11.48 25.91
C THR A 117 -9.94 -12.20 24.55
N PHE A 118 -10.06 -11.48 23.46
CA PHE A 118 -9.86 -12.01 22.11
C PHE A 118 -8.42 -12.48 21.87
N THR A 119 -7.43 -11.78 22.46
CA THR A 119 -6.01 -12.08 22.30
C THR A 119 -5.46 -13.02 23.38
N GLN A 120 -6.28 -13.47 24.34
CA GLN A 120 -5.89 -14.52 25.26
C GLN A 120 -5.65 -15.85 24.55
N LYS A 121 -4.72 -16.66 25.10
CA LYS A 121 -4.42 -18.03 24.63
C LYS A 121 -4.06 -18.10 23.14
N LEU A 122 -3.42 -17.05 22.61
CA LEU A 122 -2.78 -17.14 21.30
C LEU A 122 -1.58 -18.08 21.39
N PRO A 123 -1.27 -18.85 20.31
CA PRO A 123 -0.04 -19.63 20.26
C PRO A 123 1.18 -18.73 20.31
N GLU A 124 2.35 -19.29 20.57
CA GLU A 124 3.60 -18.54 20.52
C GLU A 124 3.78 -17.93 19.13
N HIS A 125 4.01 -16.62 19.10
CA HIS A 125 4.16 -15.83 17.87
C HIS A 125 5.12 -14.67 18.08
N ASP A 126 5.67 -14.17 17.00
CA ASP A 126 6.59 -13.03 17.02
C ASP A 126 5.86 -11.70 16.91
N VAL A 127 4.75 -11.67 16.13
CA VAL A 127 4.05 -10.44 15.79
C VAL A 127 2.56 -10.71 15.54
N LEU A 128 1.74 -9.74 15.91
CA LEU A 128 0.32 -9.75 15.63
C LEU A 128 0.05 -8.85 14.41
N VAL A 129 -0.48 -9.44 13.34
CA VAL A 129 -0.74 -8.76 12.06
C VAL A 129 -2.23 -8.46 11.95
N VAL A 130 -2.59 -7.19 11.82
CA VAL A 130 -3.99 -6.73 11.79
C VAL A 130 -4.37 -6.30 10.39
N ALA A 131 -5.51 -6.80 9.90
CA ALA A 131 -6.16 -6.41 8.66
C ALA A 131 -7.49 -5.73 8.98
N ASP A 132 -7.47 -4.40 9.07
CA ASP A 132 -8.59 -3.49 9.34
C ASP A 132 -8.45 -2.25 8.46
N GLU A 133 -8.69 -2.39 7.14
CA GLU A 133 -8.62 -1.25 6.19
C GLU A 133 -9.74 -0.22 6.45
N GLY A 134 -10.77 -0.60 7.19
CA GLY A 134 -11.84 0.30 7.62
C GLY A 134 -11.46 1.21 8.79
N GLU A 135 -10.31 1.01 9.41
CA GLU A 135 -9.83 1.75 10.59
C GLU A 135 -10.86 1.76 11.73
N LEU A 136 -11.54 0.62 11.98
CA LEU A 136 -12.63 0.53 12.95
C LEU A 136 -12.17 0.06 14.33
N PHE A 137 -11.15 -0.82 14.39
CA PHE A 137 -10.71 -1.43 15.63
C PHE A 137 -9.19 -1.58 15.76
N GLY A 138 -8.45 -1.60 14.65
CA GLY A 138 -7.04 -1.95 14.61
C GLY A 138 -6.16 -1.06 15.49
N GLU A 139 -6.46 0.24 15.56
CA GLU A 139 -5.68 1.22 16.35
C GLU A 139 -5.67 0.94 17.86
N TYR A 140 -6.60 0.14 18.37
CA TYR A 140 -6.59 -0.26 19.79
C TYR A 140 -5.65 -1.43 20.08
N PHE A 141 -5.35 -2.29 19.10
CA PHE A 141 -4.55 -3.49 19.29
C PHE A 141 -3.16 -3.22 19.86
N PRO A 142 -2.38 -2.22 19.42
CA PRO A 142 -1.05 -1.96 19.96
C PRO A 142 -1.00 -1.73 21.47
N TYR A 143 -2.14 -1.38 22.08
CA TYR A 143 -2.22 -0.97 23.48
C TYR A 143 -3.08 -1.91 24.36
N ARG A 144 -3.74 -2.89 23.77
CA ARG A 144 -4.79 -3.67 24.47
C ARG A 144 -4.66 -5.19 24.33
N THR A 145 -3.64 -5.69 23.63
CA THR A 145 -3.39 -7.15 23.54
C THR A 145 -3.03 -7.74 24.90
N TRP A 146 -3.40 -9.01 25.11
CA TRP A 146 -3.06 -9.73 26.32
C TRP A 146 -1.56 -9.83 26.51
N ASP A 147 -0.83 -10.26 25.48
CA ASP A 147 0.62 -10.32 25.47
C ASP A 147 1.22 -9.11 24.78
N ALA A 148 2.32 -8.59 25.31
CA ALA A 148 3.03 -7.42 24.77
C ALA A 148 3.88 -7.82 23.54
N LYS A 149 3.22 -8.12 22.42
CA LYS A 149 3.88 -8.39 21.12
C LYS A 149 3.73 -7.19 20.19
N PRO A 150 4.67 -7.00 19.23
CA PRO A 150 4.52 -5.97 18.21
C PRO A 150 3.23 -6.17 17.39
N VAL A 151 2.53 -5.06 17.14
CA VAL A 151 1.35 -5.03 16.26
C VAL A 151 1.73 -4.34 14.95
N VAL A 152 1.38 -4.96 13.83
CA VAL A 152 1.69 -4.48 12.48
C VAL A 152 0.49 -4.71 11.55
N GLY A 153 0.56 -4.21 10.33
CA GLY A 153 -0.51 -4.40 9.33
C GLY A 153 -1.17 -3.08 9.00
N THR A 154 -2.46 -2.95 9.26
CA THR A 154 -3.18 -1.68 9.11
C THR A 154 -3.01 -0.76 10.32
N ALA A 155 -2.53 -1.29 11.45
CA ALA A 155 -2.30 -0.56 12.69
C ALA A 155 -0.91 -0.87 13.27
N GLY A 156 -0.47 -0.08 14.24
CA GLY A 156 0.86 -0.19 14.82
C GLY A 156 1.95 0.22 13.82
N LEU A 157 2.71 -0.73 13.28
CA LEU A 157 3.61 -0.50 12.14
C LEU A 157 2.86 -0.82 10.84
N TYR A 158 2.61 0.18 10.01
CA TYR A 158 1.85 0.01 8.78
C TYR A 158 2.60 0.47 7.52
N PRO A 159 2.36 -0.18 6.37
CA PRO A 159 2.90 0.22 5.08
C PRO A 159 2.07 1.33 4.44
N THR A 160 2.72 2.33 3.86
CA THR A 160 2.06 3.44 3.18
C THR A 160 2.91 4.02 2.05
N SER A 161 2.28 4.70 1.10
CA SER A 161 3.01 5.41 0.05
C SER A 161 3.65 6.71 0.55
N TRP A 162 3.11 7.34 1.59
CA TRP A 162 3.66 8.57 2.17
C TRP A 162 3.36 8.68 3.66
N HIS A 163 4.32 9.24 4.39
CA HIS A 163 4.12 9.62 5.79
C HIS A 163 4.71 11.01 6.05
N PRO A 164 4.02 11.89 6.81
CA PRO A 164 4.48 13.26 7.07
C PRO A 164 5.82 13.38 7.80
N ALA A 165 6.21 12.36 8.54
CA ALA A 165 7.48 12.31 9.27
C ALA A 165 8.68 11.82 8.43
N ILE A 166 8.55 11.74 7.10
CA ILE A 166 9.69 11.44 6.21
C ILE A 166 10.60 12.65 6.16
N GLU A 167 11.81 12.52 6.70
CA GLU A 167 12.82 13.56 6.71
C GLU A 167 13.87 13.41 5.60
N LEU A 168 14.01 12.20 5.06
CA LEU A 168 15.00 11.84 4.05
C LEU A 168 14.62 12.36 2.66
N TRP A 169 15.61 12.48 1.80
CA TRP A 169 15.48 12.77 0.35
C TRP A 169 14.66 14.02 0.01
N GLY A 170 14.67 15.04 0.88
CA GLY A 170 13.88 16.24 0.69
C GLY A 170 12.42 16.12 1.11
N GLY A 171 12.06 15.04 1.81
CA GLY A 171 10.69 14.79 2.29
C GLY A 171 10.16 15.90 3.17
N THR A 172 10.97 16.42 4.11
CA THR A 172 10.60 17.55 4.98
C THR A 172 10.21 18.80 4.18
N GLN A 173 11.02 19.18 3.18
CA GLN A 173 10.75 20.36 2.36
C GLN A 173 9.46 20.15 1.53
N PHE A 174 9.26 18.97 1.00
CA PHE A 174 8.06 18.65 0.23
C PHE A 174 6.81 18.67 1.11
N GLN A 175 6.85 18.03 2.27
CA GLN A 175 5.79 18.08 3.27
C GLN A 175 5.44 19.51 3.70
N ASN A 176 6.45 20.35 3.95
CA ASN A 176 6.25 21.74 4.36
C ASN A 176 5.64 22.60 3.24
N ARG A 177 6.00 22.37 1.97
CA ARG A 177 5.36 23.03 0.83
C ARG A 177 3.88 22.68 0.73
N PHE A 178 3.55 21.39 0.86
CA PHE A 178 2.17 20.94 0.86
C PHE A 178 1.38 21.54 2.03
N LYS A 179 1.95 21.48 3.25
CA LYS A 179 1.30 22.03 4.46
C LYS A 179 0.98 23.52 4.32
N ARG A 180 1.87 24.31 3.71
CA ARG A 180 1.59 25.73 3.44
C ARG A 180 0.44 25.96 2.47
N LEU A 181 0.29 25.08 1.47
CA LEU A 181 -0.78 25.15 0.47
C LEU A 181 -2.13 24.66 1.01
N ALA A 182 -2.12 23.53 1.70
CA ALA A 182 -3.32 22.81 2.08
C ALA A 182 -3.74 23.01 3.54
N ASN A 183 -2.92 23.69 4.36
CA ASN A 183 -3.10 23.89 5.81
C ASN A 183 -3.30 22.57 6.60
N ARG A 184 -2.75 21.48 6.12
CA ARG A 184 -2.74 20.16 6.74
C ARG A 184 -1.54 19.35 6.29
N ASN A 185 -1.27 18.25 6.97
CA ASN A 185 -0.26 17.30 6.53
C ASN A 185 -0.72 16.55 5.25
N MET A 186 0.25 16.24 4.39
CA MET A 186 0.04 15.40 3.22
C MET A 186 -0.26 13.96 3.65
N ARG A 187 -1.27 13.34 3.05
CA ARG A 187 -1.64 11.95 3.20
C ARG A 187 -1.16 11.13 1.99
N ALA A 188 -1.20 9.81 2.10
CA ALA A 188 -0.87 8.91 0.99
C ALA A 188 -1.66 9.21 -0.30
N LEU A 189 -2.96 9.50 -0.19
CA LEU A 189 -3.80 9.88 -1.32
C LEU A 189 -3.31 11.15 -2.04
N ASP A 190 -2.94 12.18 -1.28
CA ASP A 190 -2.41 13.43 -1.85
C ASP A 190 -1.10 13.19 -2.59
N TYR A 191 -0.23 12.38 -2.00
CA TYR A 191 1.04 12.00 -2.60
C TYR A 191 0.86 11.20 -3.89
N ASN A 192 -0.04 10.22 -3.88
CA ASN A 192 -0.36 9.42 -5.07
C ASN A 192 -0.93 10.29 -6.21
N ALA A 193 -1.84 11.22 -5.89
CA ALA A 193 -2.39 12.16 -6.85
C ALA A 193 -1.31 13.12 -7.39
N TRP A 194 -0.42 13.60 -6.51
CA TRP A 194 0.72 14.42 -6.93
C TRP A 194 1.64 13.65 -7.89
N MET A 195 1.93 12.36 -7.63
CA MET A 195 2.75 11.54 -8.53
C MET A 195 2.10 11.38 -9.92
N ALA A 196 0.77 11.27 -9.99
CA ALA A 196 0.05 11.21 -11.26
C ALA A 196 0.28 12.48 -12.09
N VAL A 197 0.03 13.65 -11.49
CA VAL A 197 0.23 14.95 -12.16
C VAL A 197 1.71 15.18 -12.50
N ARG A 198 2.61 14.83 -11.59
CA ARG A 198 4.06 14.97 -11.80
C ARG A 198 4.57 14.07 -12.92
N SER A 199 4.01 12.85 -13.09
CA SER A 199 4.35 11.96 -14.20
C SER A 199 3.99 12.56 -15.55
N ILE A 200 2.81 13.21 -15.65
CA ILE A 200 2.38 13.92 -16.86
C ILE A 200 3.35 15.07 -17.15
N GLY A 201 3.65 15.89 -16.14
CA GLY A 201 4.54 17.05 -16.29
C GLY A 201 5.97 16.63 -16.70
N GLU A 202 6.51 15.55 -16.13
CA GLU A 202 7.82 15.01 -16.53
C GLU A 202 7.80 14.53 -17.98
N ALA A 203 6.79 13.77 -18.36
CA ALA A 203 6.66 13.27 -19.72
C ALA A 203 6.49 14.42 -20.74
N ALA A 204 5.65 15.40 -20.44
CA ALA A 204 5.45 16.58 -21.30
C ALA A 204 6.75 17.37 -21.50
N THR A 205 7.50 17.57 -20.41
CA THR A 205 8.79 18.28 -20.46
C THR A 205 9.83 17.52 -21.30
N ARG A 206 9.92 16.21 -21.14
CA ARG A 206 10.90 15.37 -21.85
C ARG A 206 10.55 15.19 -23.32
N LYS A 207 9.27 15.03 -23.62
CA LYS A 207 8.82 14.81 -25.01
C LYS A 207 8.50 16.11 -25.76
N GLN A 208 8.50 17.26 -25.08
CA GLN A 208 8.11 18.56 -25.63
C GLN A 208 6.76 18.48 -26.36
N SER A 209 5.81 17.75 -25.74
CA SER A 209 4.49 17.46 -26.31
C SER A 209 3.44 17.47 -25.19
N VAL A 210 2.20 17.76 -25.56
CA VAL A 210 1.00 17.61 -24.70
C VAL A 210 0.07 16.51 -25.22
N GLU A 211 0.43 15.85 -26.32
CA GLU A 211 -0.36 14.77 -26.88
C GLU A 211 -0.25 13.50 -26.04
N ARG A 212 -1.38 12.83 -25.83
CA ARG A 212 -1.47 11.64 -24.96
C ARG A 212 -0.51 10.52 -25.38
N LYS A 213 -0.48 10.19 -26.67
CA LYS A 213 0.28 9.03 -27.13
C LYS A 213 1.78 9.16 -26.86
N PRO A 214 2.50 10.25 -27.25
CA PRO A 214 3.89 10.44 -26.88
C PRO A 214 4.15 10.42 -25.37
N LEU A 215 3.24 10.98 -24.57
CA LEU A 215 3.38 10.99 -23.11
C LEU A 215 3.30 9.58 -22.53
N ILE A 216 2.28 8.80 -22.90
CA ILE A 216 2.09 7.44 -22.39
C ILE A 216 3.17 6.49 -22.87
N ASP A 217 3.56 6.57 -24.15
CA ASP A 217 4.65 5.76 -24.70
C ASP A 217 5.96 6.01 -23.91
N TYR A 218 6.25 7.27 -23.59
CA TYR A 218 7.40 7.62 -22.75
C TYR A 218 7.27 7.13 -21.31
N MET A 219 6.13 7.33 -20.67
CA MET A 219 5.91 6.87 -19.28
C MET A 219 6.09 5.35 -19.13
N LEU A 220 5.75 4.58 -20.15
CA LEU A 220 5.88 3.11 -20.14
C LEU A 220 7.24 2.62 -20.69
N SER A 221 8.09 3.54 -21.15
CA SER A 221 9.42 3.20 -21.64
C SER A 221 10.43 3.02 -20.50
N PRO A 222 11.55 2.32 -20.75
CA PRO A 222 12.66 2.21 -19.79
C PRO A 222 13.34 3.54 -19.46
N GLU A 223 13.14 4.56 -20.29
CA GLU A 223 13.75 5.89 -20.16
C GLU A 223 13.03 6.77 -19.14
N PHE A 224 11.79 6.40 -18.80
CA PHE A 224 11.00 7.20 -17.84
C PHE A 224 11.55 7.09 -16.43
N GLU A 225 11.82 8.25 -15.84
CA GLU A 225 12.31 8.36 -14.47
C GLU A 225 11.59 9.52 -13.75
N LEU A 226 10.93 9.21 -12.64
CA LEU A 226 10.25 10.21 -11.83
C LEU A 226 10.99 10.41 -10.50
N ALA A 227 11.47 11.63 -10.25
CA ALA A 227 11.97 12.03 -8.94
C ALA A 227 10.79 12.38 -8.01
N ALA A 228 10.63 11.63 -6.91
CA ALA A 228 9.44 11.70 -6.07
C ALA A 228 9.75 11.63 -4.55
N PHE A 229 10.87 12.17 -4.12
CA PHE A 229 11.26 12.25 -2.69
C PHE A 229 11.28 10.88 -1.96
N LYS A 230 11.72 9.83 -2.67
CA LYS A 230 11.78 8.44 -2.16
C LYS A 230 13.20 7.84 -2.21
N GLY A 231 14.22 8.66 -2.49
CA GLY A 231 15.60 8.22 -2.59
C GLY A 231 15.92 7.39 -3.84
N ARG A 232 14.91 7.08 -4.65
CA ARG A 232 15.03 6.31 -5.90
C ARG A 232 14.20 6.95 -7.00
N LYS A 233 14.59 6.73 -8.24
CA LYS A 233 13.81 7.06 -9.42
C LYS A 233 12.67 6.07 -9.55
N LEU A 234 11.46 6.58 -9.77
CA LEU A 234 10.26 5.77 -9.95
C LEU A 234 10.00 5.56 -11.45
N THR A 235 9.53 4.38 -11.80
CA THR A 235 9.23 3.97 -13.18
C THR A 235 7.88 3.24 -13.22
N TYR A 236 7.23 3.19 -14.38
CA TYR A 236 6.03 2.38 -14.54
C TYR A 236 6.36 0.95 -14.97
N ARG A 237 5.59 -0.01 -14.48
CA ARG A 237 5.57 -1.38 -14.98
C ARG A 237 4.88 -1.39 -16.34
N ALA A 238 5.59 -1.80 -17.38
CA ALA A 238 5.05 -1.83 -18.74
C ALA A 238 3.97 -2.91 -18.93
N TRP A 239 3.84 -3.87 -18.01
CA TRP A 239 2.88 -4.98 -18.12
C TRP A 239 1.53 -4.75 -17.47
N ASN A 240 1.39 -3.75 -16.57
CA ASN A 240 0.11 -3.45 -15.92
C ASN A 240 -0.08 -1.96 -15.54
N GLY A 241 0.87 -1.07 -15.92
CA GLY A 241 0.76 0.36 -15.67
C GLY A 241 0.90 0.79 -14.20
N GLN A 242 1.38 -0.09 -13.31
CA GLN A 242 1.67 0.24 -11.91
C GLN A 242 2.97 1.03 -11.78
N LEU A 243 2.94 2.15 -11.06
CA LEU A 243 4.14 2.88 -10.68
C LEU A 243 4.91 2.09 -9.62
N ARG A 244 6.16 1.74 -9.92
CA ARG A 244 7.12 1.19 -8.96
C ARG A 244 7.50 2.28 -7.98
N GLN A 245 7.37 2.01 -6.71
CA GLN A 245 7.76 2.97 -5.68
C GLN A 245 8.21 2.27 -4.40
N PRO A 246 9.18 2.84 -3.67
CA PRO A 246 9.45 2.42 -2.31
C PRO A 246 8.24 2.63 -1.41
N ILE A 247 7.99 1.66 -0.53
CA ILE A 247 6.89 1.72 0.44
C ILE A 247 7.44 2.08 1.80
N VAL A 248 6.85 3.08 2.40
CA VAL A 248 7.20 3.57 3.74
C VAL A 248 6.58 2.66 4.79
N LEU A 249 7.34 2.25 5.77
CA LEU A 249 6.84 1.63 6.99
C LEU A 249 6.88 2.66 8.11
N ALA A 250 5.72 2.95 8.66
CA ALA A 250 5.54 4.01 9.64
C ALA A 250 4.63 3.57 10.79
N THR A 251 4.70 4.31 11.88
CA THR A 251 3.70 4.29 12.96
C THR A 251 2.89 5.58 12.88
N GLY A 252 1.88 5.76 13.73
CA GLY A 252 1.05 6.97 13.71
C GLY A 252 1.82 8.30 13.82
N LYS A 253 3.08 8.28 14.29
CA LYS A 253 3.87 9.49 14.55
C LYS A 253 5.24 9.52 13.88
N MET A 254 5.78 8.39 13.43
CA MET A 254 7.15 8.35 12.93
C MET A 254 7.32 7.44 11.72
N HIS A 255 8.25 7.80 10.88
CA HIS A 255 8.82 6.95 9.84
C HIS A 255 9.83 5.98 10.48
N VAL A 256 9.68 4.69 10.20
CA VAL A 256 10.54 3.64 10.73
C VAL A 256 11.59 3.21 9.70
N THR A 257 11.15 2.83 8.51
CA THR A 257 12.02 2.39 7.41
C THR A 257 11.29 2.47 6.07
N VAL A 258 11.98 2.12 4.99
CA VAL A 258 11.43 2.07 3.64
C VAL A 258 11.79 0.74 2.98
N SER A 259 10.81 0.04 2.43
CA SER A 259 11.02 -1.16 1.61
C SER A 259 11.13 -0.78 0.12
N PRO A 260 11.94 -1.54 -0.68
CA PRO A 260 12.52 -2.86 -0.39
C PRO A 260 13.59 -2.81 0.69
N GLN A 261 13.59 -3.83 1.56
CA GLN A 261 14.62 -3.99 2.58
C GLN A 261 15.93 -4.52 1.97
N PRO A 262 17.09 -4.27 2.61
CA PRO A 262 18.37 -4.82 2.16
C PRO A 262 18.32 -6.36 2.07
N GLY A 263 18.92 -6.92 1.02
CA GLY A 263 18.99 -8.36 0.79
C GLY A 263 17.88 -8.93 -0.10
N PHE A 264 16.82 -8.18 -0.36
CA PHE A 264 15.79 -8.58 -1.32
C PHE A 264 16.17 -8.11 -2.72
N LEU A 265 16.72 -9.01 -3.51
CA LEU A 265 17.23 -8.73 -4.86
C LEU A 265 16.21 -9.13 -5.93
N HIS A 266 16.27 -8.44 -7.06
CA HIS A 266 15.47 -8.74 -8.25
C HIS A 266 16.31 -8.54 -9.51
N GLN A 267 16.01 -9.29 -10.57
CA GLN A 267 16.78 -9.29 -11.80
C GLN A 267 16.83 -7.90 -12.50
N PHE A 268 15.75 -7.14 -12.43
CA PHE A 268 15.66 -5.84 -13.09
C PHE A 268 15.74 -4.66 -12.10
N THR A 269 14.93 -4.68 -11.07
CA THR A 269 14.90 -3.65 -10.02
C THR A 269 14.36 -4.20 -8.72
N GLU A 270 14.97 -3.86 -7.61
CA GLU A 270 14.51 -4.27 -6.27
C GLU A 270 13.05 -3.85 -6.00
N LEU A 271 12.54 -2.82 -6.69
CA LEU A 271 11.14 -2.40 -6.56
C LEU A 271 10.14 -3.45 -7.08
N ASP A 272 10.58 -4.38 -7.93
CA ASP A 272 9.76 -5.50 -8.40
C ASP A 272 9.76 -6.70 -7.45
N THR A 273 10.48 -6.61 -6.31
CA THR A 273 10.32 -7.56 -5.20
C THR A 273 9.01 -7.38 -4.44
N MET A 274 8.26 -6.31 -4.70
CA MET A 274 6.98 -5.99 -4.04
C MET A 274 5.84 -5.94 -5.06
N GLY A 275 4.72 -6.60 -4.73
CA GLY A 275 3.55 -6.72 -5.61
C GLY A 275 3.68 -7.85 -6.63
N ILE A 276 2.82 -7.83 -7.63
CA ILE A 276 2.78 -8.85 -8.68
C ILE A 276 3.83 -8.54 -9.73
N ASP A 277 4.77 -9.46 -9.92
CA ASP A 277 5.84 -9.33 -10.89
C ASP A 277 5.39 -9.75 -12.31
N ARG A 278 6.23 -9.42 -13.31
CA ARG A 278 5.93 -9.69 -14.72
C ARG A 278 5.59 -11.17 -15.03
N PRO A 279 6.29 -12.16 -14.49
CA PRO A 279 5.93 -13.57 -14.72
C PRO A 279 4.60 -14.00 -14.06
N GLU A 280 4.17 -13.28 -13.03
CA GLU A 280 2.97 -13.61 -12.24
C GLU A 280 1.72 -12.91 -12.78
N THR A 281 1.88 -11.85 -13.59
CA THR A 281 0.75 -10.99 -14.00
C THR A 281 -0.27 -11.69 -14.87
N LYS A 282 -1.53 -11.44 -14.57
CA LYS A 282 -2.68 -11.86 -15.38
C LYS A 282 -3.20 -10.76 -16.30
N CYS A 283 -2.59 -9.58 -16.25
CA CYS A 283 -3.00 -8.44 -17.08
C CYS A 283 -2.67 -8.70 -18.56
N ARG A 284 -3.69 -8.64 -19.41
CA ARG A 284 -3.57 -8.81 -20.87
C ARG A 284 -3.66 -7.50 -21.65
N ALA A 285 -4.22 -6.44 -21.05
CA ALA A 285 -4.47 -5.18 -21.74
C ALA A 285 -3.17 -4.43 -22.16
N TYR A 286 -2.04 -4.78 -21.57
CA TYR A 286 -0.72 -4.21 -21.87
C TYR A 286 0.17 -5.12 -22.72
N GLN A 287 -0.29 -6.32 -23.02
CA GLN A 287 0.45 -7.22 -23.94
C GLN A 287 0.29 -6.67 -25.36
N LYS A 288 1.41 -6.31 -25.99
CA LYS A 288 1.50 -5.96 -27.43
C LYS A 288 1.79 -7.20 -28.24
#